data_019148aa363db15ad1a676c053423974
#
_entry.id   019148aa363db15ad1a676c053423974
#
_cell.length_a   1.000
_cell.length_b   1.000
_cell.length_c   1.000
_cell.angle_alpha   90.00
_cell.angle_beta   90.00
_cell.angle_gamma   90.00
#
_symmetry.space_group_name_H-M   'P 1'
#
loop_
_entity.id
_entity.type
_entity.pdbx_description
1 polymer ?
#
loop_
_entity_poly.entity_id
_entity_poly.type
_entity_poly.pdbx_seq_one_letter_code
_entity_poly.pdbx_strand_id
1 'polypeptide(L)'
;MNLLLLSNSSSDAGYLTHALPWLRETLDGVKRAAFIPYAGVTVSWDDYAAKVREALDGLGIEIVSVHETANPTGLVGEADAVLVGGGNTFQLLKETYRVGLVELVRQRVQDGMPYVGWSAGSNLACPTIMTTNDMPVAQPPTFEAFGLVPFQINPHFTDAHPPGHRGETRRQRLAEFVVANPEMPVVGLPEGTALRVASGEMRLLGAEHALVFDPTSPEGREISAEEIAALAV
;
A
#
# COMPACT_ATOMS: atom_id res chain seq x y z
N MET A 1 13.12 6.58 -6.24
CA MET A 1 12.20 6.39 -5.10
C MET A 1 12.59 5.15 -4.31
N ASN A 2 12.18 5.05 -3.05
CA ASN A 2 12.43 3.92 -2.16
C ASN A 2 11.09 3.47 -1.55
N LEU A 3 10.44 2.45 -2.15
CA LEU A 3 9.08 2.02 -1.80
C LEU A 3 9.07 0.55 -1.38
N LEU A 4 8.24 0.22 -0.40
CA LEU A 4 7.85 -1.14 -0.06
C LEU A 4 6.31 -1.20 0.04
N LEU A 5 5.67 -1.88 -0.90
CA LEU A 5 4.22 -1.96 -1.06
C LEU A 5 3.75 -3.39 -0.77
N LEU A 6 3.35 -3.64 0.48
CA LEU A 6 2.95 -4.95 0.97
C LEU A 6 1.49 -5.24 0.62
N SER A 7 1.20 -6.47 0.22
CA SER A 7 -0.17 -6.94 0.03
C SER A 7 -0.94 -6.93 1.35
N ASN A 8 -0.36 -7.45 2.40
CA ASN A 8 -0.99 -7.62 3.71
C ASN A 8 -0.01 -7.33 4.86
N SER A 9 -0.55 -7.21 6.06
CA SER A 9 0.24 -7.00 7.29
C SER A 9 0.22 -8.19 8.25
N SER A 10 -0.72 -9.11 8.12
CA SER A 10 -0.89 -10.23 9.04
C SER A 10 -0.48 -11.54 8.37
N SER A 11 0.19 -12.41 9.12
CA SER A 11 0.53 -13.77 8.74
C SER A 11 0.38 -14.70 9.95
N ASP A 12 0.53 -16.00 9.75
CA ASP A 12 0.52 -16.98 10.86
C ASP A 12 1.63 -16.69 11.89
N ALA A 13 2.72 -16.06 11.47
CA ALA A 13 3.83 -15.66 12.35
C ALA A 13 3.54 -14.38 13.15
N GLY A 14 2.49 -13.63 12.82
CA GLY A 14 2.10 -12.39 13.49
C GLY A 14 2.03 -11.17 12.56
N TYR A 15 1.82 -10.02 13.18
CA TYR A 15 1.66 -8.74 12.47
C TYR A 15 3.00 -8.23 11.94
N LEU A 16 3.09 -7.98 10.63
CA LEU A 16 4.28 -7.56 9.87
C LEU A 16 5.50 -8.48 9.98
N THR A 17 5.41 -9.62 10.67
CA THR A 17 6.55 -10.51 10.95
C THR A 17 7.17 -11.07 9.67
N HIS A 18 6.34 -11.46 8.69
CA HIS A 18 6.82 -11.96 7.39
C HIS A 18 7.59 -10.91 6.59
N ALA A 19 7.32 -9.63 6.83
CA ALA A 19 7.90 -8.51 6.10
C ALA A 19 9.13 -7.89 6.77
N LEU A 20 9.51 -8.32 7.99
CA LEU A 20 10.63 -7.74 8.75
C LEU A 20 11.96 -7.68 7.97
N PRO A 21 12.36 -8.71 7.18
CA PRO A 21 13.58 -8.60 6.38
C PRO A 21 13.51 -7.46 5.35
N TRP A 22 12.37 -7.29 4.69
CA TRP A 22 12.14 -6.27 3.67
C TRP A 22 12.04 -4.87 4.29
N LEU A 23 11.42 -4.78 5.47
CA LEU A 23 11.34 -3.54 6.25
C LEU A 23 12.74 -3.06 6.70
N ARG A 24 13.60 -3.98 7.17
CA ARG A 24 14.99 -3.67 7.53
C ARG A 24 15.76 -3.09 6.34
N GLU A 25 15.64 -3.71 5.15
CA GLU A 25 16.28 -3.23 3.92
C GLU A 25 15.75 -1.85 3.52
N THR A 26 14.43 -1.67 3.54
CA THR A 26 13.79 -0.43 3.07
C THR A 26 14.05 0.76 4.00
N LEU A 27 14.11 0.50 5.31
CA LEU A 27 14.24 1.50 6.36
C LEU A 27 15.67 1.58 6.92
N ASP A 28 16.65 1.08 6.19
CA ASP A 28 18.05 1.18 6.60
C ASP A 28 18.48 2.65 6.76
N GLY A 29 19.09 2.97 7.90
CA GLY A 29 19.50 4.34 8.25
C GLY A 29 18.38 5.26 8.74
N VAL A 30 17.09 4.85 8.70
CA VAL A 30 15.96 5.61 9.23
C VAL A 30 16.02 5.64 10.76
N LYS A 31 15.90 6.82 11.36
CA LYS A 31 15.84 7.02 12.81
C LYS A 31 14.44 7.30 13.29
N ARG A 32 13.67 8.05 12.50
CA ARG A 32 12.31 8.47 12.85
C ARG A 32 11.36 8.30 11.66
N ALA A 33 10.26 7.56 11.87
CA ALA A 33 9.23 7.36 10.86
C ALA A 33 7.91 7.99 11.29
N ALA A 34 7.25 8.70 10.36
CA ALA A 34 5.89 9.17 10.53
C ALA A 34 4.92 8.03 10.17
N PHE A 35 4.01 7.68 11.06
CA PHE A 35 2.99 6.66 10.81
C PHE A 35 1.62 7.28 10.57
N ILE A 36 0.96 6.90 9.47
CA ILE A 36 -0.40 7.31 9.09
C ILE A 36 -1.38 6.17 9.43
N PRO A 37 -2.16 6.26 10.54
CA PRO A 37 -3.03 5.18 11.03
C PRO A 37 -4.46 5.26 10.50
N TYR A 38 -4.78 6.21 9.65
CA TYR A 38 -6.14 6.66 9.34
C TYR A 38 -7.06 5.64 8.66
N ALA A 39 -6.51 4.49 8.23
CA ALA A 39 -7.30 3.36 7.73
C ALA A 39 -8.09 2.63 8.85
N GLY A 40 -7.73 2.83 10.11
CA GLY A 40 -8.42 2.26 11.27
C GLY A 40 -9.82 2.87 11.43
N VAL A 41 -10.86 2.01 11.35
CA VAL A 41 -12.27 2.36 11.59
C VAL A 41 -12.79 1.71 12.87
N THR A 42 -12.53 0.41 13.02
CA THR A 42 -12.97 -0.40 14.19
C THR A 42 -11.91 -0.52 15.27
N VAL A 43 -10.69 -0.09 14.99
CA VAL A 43 -9.58 0.01 15.93
C VAL A 43 -9.25 1.49 16.13
N SER A 44 -8.96 1.90 17.37
CA SER A 44 -8.52 3.28 17.61
C SER A 44 -7.15 3.54 16.97
N TRP A 45 -6.88 4.78 16.62
CA TRP A 45 -5.57 5.12 16.04
C TRP A 45 -4.43 4.97 17.07
N ASP A 46 -4.73 5.17 18.36
CA ASP A 46 -3.79 4.91 19.46
C ASP A 46 -3.40 3.44 19.55
N ASP A 47 -4.40 2.52 19.58
CA ASP A 47 -4.15 1.08 19.61
C ASP A 47 -3.43 0.61 18.34
N TYR A 48 -3.78 1.21 17.20
CA TYR A 48 -3.12 0.89 15.94
C TYR A 48 -1.65 1.33 15.95
N ALA A 49 -1.36 2.54 16.43
CA ALA A 49 0.01 3.03 16.56
C ALA A 49 0.82 2.17 17.54
N ALA A 50 0.22 1.79 18.68
CA ALA A 50 0.85 0.90 19.65
C ALA A 50 1.22 -0.46 19.04
N LYS A 51 0.29 -1.08 18.29
CA LYS A 51 0.52 -2.34 17.59
C LYS A 51 1.65 -2.27 16.56
N VAL A 52 1.74 -1.16 15.81
CA VAL A 52 2.81 -0.97 14.83
C VAL A 52 4.16 -0.77 15.53
N ARG A 53 4.22 0.00 16.61
CA ARG A 53 5.43 0.17 17.42
C ARG A 53 5.93 -1.16 17.96
N GLU A 54 5.03 -1.96 18.55
CA GLU A 54 5.37 -3.29 19.05
C GLU A 54 5.93 -4.20 17.95
N ALA A 55 5.28 -4.25 16.78
CA ALA A 55 5.71 -5.09 15.67
C ALA A 55 7.08 -4.68 15.10
N LEU A 56 7.44 -3.41 15.17
CA LEU A 56 8.66 -2.85 14.59
C LEU A 56 9.73 -2.46 15.63
N ASP A 57 9.51 -2.76 16.90
CA ASP A 57 10.45 -2.43 18.00
C ASP A 57 11.88 -2.91 17.71
N GLY A 58 12.03 -4.13 17.17
CA GLY A 58 13.31 -4.71 16.79
C GLY A 58 14.06 -4.01 15.64
N LEU A 59 13.49 -2.95 15.03
CA LEU A 59 14.17 -2.14 14.00
C LEU A 59 14.92 -0.95 14.60
N GLY A 60 14.65 -0.56 15.86
CA GLY A 60 15.29 0.56 16.53
C GLY A 60 14.90 1.93 15.95
N ILE A 61 13.71 2.04 15.34
CA ILE A 61 13.18 3.25 14.70
C ILE A 61 12.14 3.89 15.62
N GLU A 62 12.24 5.19 15.88
CA GLU A 62 11.20 5.96 16.56
C GLU A 62 9.98 6.08 15.62
N ILE A 63 8.83 5.52 16.00
CA ILE A 63 7.58 5.61 15.23
C ILE A 63 6.66 6.62 15.91
N VAL A 64 6.42 7.75 15.25
CA VAL A 64 5.50 8.79 15.71
C VAL A 64 4.27 8.82 14.81
N SER A 65 3.09 8.64 15.41
CA SER A 65 1.86 8.65 14.62
C SER A 65 1.36 10.08 14.38
N VAL A 66 0.92 10.34 13.14
CA VAL A 66 0.50 11.69 12.73
C VAL A 66 -0.74 12.20 13.48
N HIS A 67 -1.54 11.32 14.06
CA HIS A 67 -2.72 11.71 14.84
C HIS A 67 -2.37 12.20 16.27
N GLU A 68 -1.16 11.90 16.76
CA GLU A 68 -0.69 12.28 18.10
C GLU A 68 -0.13 13.71 18.15
N THR A 69 -0.07 14.39 17.00
CA THR A 69 0.47 15.76 16.92
C THR A 69 -0.57 16.75 16.40
N ALA A 70 -0.49 17.99 16.87
CA ALA A 70 -1.27 19.10 16.32
C ALA A 70 -0.77 19.54 14.92
N ASN A 71 0.44 19.12 14.52
CA ASN A 71 1.07 19.48 13.24
C ASN A 71 1.49 18.21 12.45
N PRO A 72 0.53 17.46 11.85
CA PRO A 72 0.83 16.28 11.05
C PRO A 72 1.78 16.54 9.87
N THR A 73 1.63 17.69 9.21
CA THR A 73 2.46 18.07 8.06
C THR A 73 3.90 18.38 8.50
N GLY A 74 4.10 19.04 9.63
CA GLY A 74 5.43 19.26 10.21
C GLY A 74 6.11 17.93 10.54
N LEU A 75 5.39 17.00 11.17
CA LEU A 75 5.93 15.68 11.49
C LEU A 75 6.39 14.93 10.23
N VAL A 76 5.56 14.86 9.18
CA VAL A 76 5.93 14.21 7.92
C VAL A 76 7.06 14.96 7.21
N GLY A 77 7.08 16.29 7.30
CA GLY A 77 8.14 17.13 6.75
C GLY A 77 9.52 16.87 7.36
N GLU A 78 9.58 16.48 8.64
CA GLU A 78 10.82 16.25 9.39
C GLU A 78 11.20 14.77 9.54
N ALA A 79 10.28 13.83 9.23
CA ALA A 79 10.53 12.40 9.35
C ALA A 79 11.50 11.90 8.27
N ASP A 80 12.26 10.84 8.61
CA ASP A 80 13.15 10.15 7.68
C ASP A 80 12.39 9.18 6.76
N ALA A 81 11.22 8.70 7.18
CA ALA A 81 10.37 7.77 6.41
C ALA A 81 8.89 7.96 6.73
N VAL A 82 8.02 7.49 5.85
CA VAL A 82 6.58 7.42 6.08
C VAL A 82 6.07 5.97 6.00
N LEU A 83 5.28 5.58 7.01
CA LEU A 83 4.59 4.29 7.09
C LEU A 83 3.08 4.54 6.96
N VAL A 84 2.40 3.80 6.09
CA VAL A 84 0.96 3.96 5.83
C VAL A 84 0.22 2.66 6.10
N GLY A 85 -0.64 2.69 7.10
CA GLY A 85 -1.35 1.53 7.61
C GLY A 85 -2.46 1.01 6.70
N GLY A 86 -2.73 -0.29 6.81
CA GLY A 86 -3.89 -0.93 6.19
C GLY A 86 -5.17 -0.76 7.01
N GLY A 87 -6.29 -1.13 6.43
CA GLY A 87 -7.65 -1.01 6.94
C GLY A 87 -8.57 -0.49 5.84
N ASN A 88 -9.46 0.44 6.12
CA ASN A 88 -10.36 0.96 5.10
C ASN A 88 -9.71 2.08 4.27
N THR A 89 -9.55 1.84 2.97
CA THR A 89 -8.87 2.75 2.03
C THR A 89 -9.61 4.08 1.85
N PHE A 90 -10.94 4.08 1.85
CA PHE A 90 -11.74 5.31 1.70
C PHE A 90 -11.58 6.22 2.92
N GLN A 91 -11.61 5.64 4.12
CA GLN A 91 -11.37 6.38 5.36
C GLN A 91 -9.94 6.92 5.41
N LEU A 92 -8.96 6.10 5.03
CA LEU A 92 -7.56 6.49 4.96
C LEU A 92 -7.36 7.70 4.05
N LEU A 93 -7.86 7.64 2.81
CA LEU A 93 -7.71 8.71 1.84
C LEU A 93 -8.40 10.01 2.30
N LYS A 94 -9.64 9.88 2.83
CA LYS A 94 -10.39 11.02 3.36
C LYS A 94 -9.61 11.79 4.43
N GLU A 95 -9.09 11.07 5.45
CA GLU A 95 -8.37 11.69 6.55
C GLU A 95 -7.01 12.23 6.10
N THR A 96 -6.33 11.55 5.18
CA THR A 96 -5.06 12.02 4.61
C THR A 96 -5.24 13.34 3.86
N TYR A 97 -6.34 13.51 3.10
CA TYR A 97 -6.71 14.79 2.50
C TYR A 97 -7.05 15.85 3.55
N ARG A 98 -7.87 15.48 4.55
CA ARG A 98 -8.31 16.42 5.60
C ARG A 98 -7.14 17.08 6.34
N VAL A 99 -6.06 16.35 6.56
CA VAL A 99 -4.87 16.87 7.26
C VAL A 99 -3.77 17.38 6.32
N GLY A 100 -4.02 17.43 5.00
CA GLY A 100 -3.11 18.02 4.02
C GLY A 100 -1.86 17.19 3.73
N LEU A 101 -1.91 15.88 3.88
CA LEU A 101 -0.73 15.01 3.73
C LEU A 101 -0.53 14.46 2.31
N VAL A 102 -1.55 14.52 1.42
CA VAL A 102 -1.45 13.86 0.11
C VAL A 102 -0.30 14.41 -0.72
N GLU A 103 -0.27 15.71 -0.94
CA GLU A 103 0.78 16.35 -1.76
C GLU A 103 2.15 16.32 -1.06
N LEU A 104 2.17 16.52 0.26
CA LEU A 104 3.41 16.50 1.03
C LEU A 104 4.08 15.12 0.98
N VAL A 105 3.32 14.03 1.19
CA VAL A 105 3.87 12.67 1.12
C VAL A 105 4.38 12.38 -0.29
N ARG A 106 3.59 12.72 -1.34
CA ARG A 106 4.02 12.57 -2.74
C ARG A 106 5.38 13.23 -2.96
N GLN A 107 5.50 14.51 -2.62
CA GLN A 107 6.74 15.28 -2.82
C GLN A 107 7.91 14.68 -2.05
N ARG A 108 7.73 14.40 -0.75
CA ARG A 108 8.81 13.86 0.09
C ARG A 108 9.31 12.51 -0.41
N VAL A 109 8.40 11.64 -0.90
CA VAL A 109 8.77 10.32 -1.43
C VAL A 109 9.48 10.46 -2.78
N GLN A 110 9.04 11.37 -3.63
CA GLN A 110 9.73 11.69 -4.89
C GLN A 110 11.14 12.26 -4.62
N ASP A 111 11.31 13.02 -3.56
CA ASP A 111 12.60 13.55 -3.10
C ASP A 111 13.48 12.48 -2.39
N GLY A 112 12.99 11.24 -2.30
CA GLY A 112 13.78 10.10 -1.82
C GLY A 112 13.41 9.57 -0.44
N MET A 113 12.44 10.15 0.27
CA MET A 113 11.97 9.61 1.54
C MET A 113 11.40 8.19 1.36
N PRO A 114 11.86 7.18 2.13
CA PRO A 114 11.28 5.84 2.10
C PRO A 114 9.78 5.84 2.43
N TYR A 115 9.03 5.07 1.64
CA TYR A 115 7.61 4.83 1.82
C TYR A 115 7.36 3.34 2.07
N VAL A 116 6.64 3.03 3.11
CA VAL A 116 6.13 1.67 3.36
C VAL A 116 4.61 1.73 3.48
N GLY A 117 3.91 1.03 2.60
CA GLY A 117 2.45 0.87 2.66
C GLY A 117 2.07 -0.60 2.75
N TRP A 118 1.00 -0.91 3.48
CA TRP A 118 0.42 -2.25 3.47
C TRP A 118 -1.08 -2.22 3.28
N SER A 119 -1.61 -3.13 2.44
CA SER A 119 -3.04 -3.20 2.10
C SER A 119 -3.55 -1.84 1.58
N ALA A 120 -4.42 -1.16 2.32
CA ALA A 120 -4.90 0.20 2.00
C ALA A 120 -3.74 1.19 1.78
N GLY A 121 -2.63 1.07 2.54
CA GLY A 121 -1.44 1.88 2.33
C GLY A 121 -0.76 1.61 0.98
N SER A 122 -0.83 0.39 0.46
CA SER A 122 -0.36 0.07 -0.90
C SER A 122 -1.31 0.65 -1.98
N ASN A 123 -2.62 0.66 -1.74
CA ASN A 123 -3.56 1.36 -2.61
C ASN A 123 -3.28 2.87 -2.69
N LEU A 124 -2.91 3.52 -1.57
CA LEU A 124 -2.58 4.95 -1.62
C LEU A 124 -1.32 5.28 -2.41
N ALA A 125 -0.41 4.33 -2.59
CA ALA A 125 0.76 4.52 -3.47
C ALA A 125 0.37 4.61 -4.97
N CYS A 126 -0.81 4.11 -5.36
CA CYS A 126 -1.33 4.12 -6.73
C CYS A 126 -1.80 5.51 -7.16
N PRO A 127 -2.11 5.70 -8.47
CA PRO A 127 -2.73 6.94 -8.97
C PRO A 127 -4.09 7.22 -8.33
N THR A 128 -4.90 6.16 -8.11
CA THR A 128 -6.21 6.24 -7.46
C THR A 128 -6.43 5.05 -6.52
N ILE A 129 -7.47 5.12 -5.69
CA ILE A 129 -7.91 4.01 -4.83
C ILE A 129 -8.95 3.09 -5.50
N MET A 130 -9.19 3.22 -6.80
CA MET A 130 -10.33 2.58 -7.48
C MET A 130 -10.27 1.06 -7.52
N THR A 131 -9.10 0.46 -7.30
CA THR A 131 -8.92 -1.01 -7.25
C THR A 131 -8.90 -1.58 -5.83
N THR A 132 -9.30 -0.80 -4.82
CA THR A 132 -9.46 -1.31 -3.45
C THR A 132 -10.58 -2.35 -3.36
N ASN A 133 -10.44 -3.28 -2.39
CA ASN A 133 -11.49 -4.25 -2.08
C ASN A 133 -12.48 -3.76 -1.01
N ASP A 134 -12.24 -2.58 -0.46
CA ASP A 134 -12.95 -2.06 0.70
C ASP A 134 -14.35 -1.53 0.35
N MET A 135 -15.24 -1.59 1.33
CA MET A 135 -16.52 -0.88 1.26
C MET A 135 -16.29 0.62 1.47
N PRO A 136 -17.00 1.48 0.71
CA PRO A 136 -16.87 2.94 0.82
C PRO A 136 -17.59 3.46 2.08
N VAL A 137 -17.03 3.21 3.26
CA VAL A 137 -17.59 3.64 4.56
C VAL A 137 -17.42 5.14 4.80
N ALA A 138 -16.59 5.80 4.01
CA ALA A 138 -16.35 7.23 4.05
C ALA A 138 -16.22 7.77 2.62
N GLN A 139 -16.58 9.04 2.41
CA GLN A 139 -16.41 9.68 1.12
C GLN A 139 -15.19 10.61 1.15
N PRO A 140 -14.08 10.25 0.45
CA PRO A 140 -12.98 11.16 0.22
C PRO A 140 -13.38 12.23 -0.83
N PRO A 141 -12.67 13.36 -0.92
CA PRO A 141 -12.99 14.42 -1.87
C PRO A 141 -12.79 14.00 -3.33
N THR A 142 -11.91 13.03 -3.58
CA THR A 142 -11.59 12.43 -4.87
C THR A 142 -11.08 11.01 -4.64
N PHE A 143 -10.92 10.21 -5.72
CA PHE A 143 -10.24 8.93 -5.67
C PHE A 143 -8.72 9.04 -5.92
N GLU A 144 -8.23 10.21 -6.31
CA GLU A 144 -6.80 10.44 -6.53
C GLU A 144 -6.02 10.20 -5.24
N ALA A 145 -4.90 9.47 -5.37
CA ALA A 145 -4.04 9.09 -4.26
C ALA A 145 -2.61 9.66 -4.44
N PHE A 146 -1.58 9.02 -3.92
CA PHE A 146 -0.24 9.59 -3.97
C PHE A 146 0.42 9.54 -5.36
N GLY A 147 0.05 8.58 -6.23
CA GLY A 147 0.63 8.45 -7.56
C GLY A 147 2.14 8.20 -7.55
N LEU A 148 2.61 7.34 -6.64
CA LEU A 148 4.03 6.97 -6.52
C LEU A 148 4.43 5.87 -7.51
N VAL A 149 3.45 5.15 -8.03
CA VAL A 149 3.62 4.15 -9.09
C VAL A 149 2.63 4.43 -10.22
N PRO A 150 2.94 4.10 -11.49
CA PRO A 150 2.09 4.44 -12.65
C PRO A 150 1.00 3.40 -12.94
N PHE A 151 0.67 2.53 -12.01
CA PHE A 151 -0.31 1.44 -12.12
C PHE A 151 -1.13 1.32 -10.85
N GLN A 152 -2.20 0.52 -10.91
CA GLN A 152 -3.00 0.18 -9.75
C GLN A 152 -2.48 -1.10 -9.07
N ILE A 153 -2.72 -1.22 -7.77
CA ILE A 153 -2.48 -2.45 -7.00
C ILE A 153 -3.82 -2.93 -6.45
N ASN A 154 -4.09 -4.22 -6.59
CA ASN A 154 -5.13 -4.90 -5.84
C ASN A 154 -4.46 -5.78 -4.78
N PRO A 155 -4.33 -5.32 -3.53
CA PRO A 155 -3.78 -6.10 -2.44
C PRO A 155 -4.75 -7.21 -2.01
N HIS A 156 -4.25 -8.21 -1.27
CA HIS A 156 -5.03 -9.40 -0.89
C HIS A 156 -5.64 -10.11 -2.11
N PHE A 157 -4.96 -10.07 -3.25
CA PHE A 157 -5.47 -10.73 -4.45
C PHE A 157 -5.60 -12.23 -4.17
N THR A 158 -6.72 -12.79 -4.60
CA THR A 158 -6.99 -14.24 -4.49
C THR A 158 -7.91 -14.69 -5.61
N ASP A 159 -7.65 -15.87 -6.13
CA ASP A 159 -8.54 -16.60 -7.04
C ASP A 159 -9.53 -17.50 -6.28
N ALA A 160 -9.43 -17.54 -4.94
CA ALA A 160 -10.35 -18.35 -4.14
C ALA A 160 -11.80 -17.89 -4.31
N HIS A 161 -12.65 -18.82 -4.66
CA HIS A 161 -14.08 -18.60 -4.79
C HIS A 161 -14.80 -19.50 -3.77
N PRO A 162 -15.43 -18.92 -2.73
CA PRO A 162 -16.08 -19.71 -1.69
C PRO A 162 -17.14 -20.65 -2.27
N PRO A 163 -17.24 -21.90 -1.81
CA PRO A 163 -18.25 -22.84 -2.30
C PRO A 163 -19.67 -22.26 -2.18
N GLY A 164 -20.43 -22.33 -3.28
CA GLY A 164 -21.81 -21.81 -3.34
C GLY A 164 -21.94 -20.31 -3.57
N HIS A 165 -20.85 -19.56 -3.60
CA HIS A 165 -20.87 -18.15 -4.00
C HIS A 165 -21.15 -18.04 -5.50
N ARG A 166 -22.11 -17.17 -5.89
CA ARG A 166 -22.53 -16.97 -7.30
C ARG A 166 -22.23 -15.54 -7.80
N GLY A 167 -21.59 -14.73 -6.96
CA GLY A 167 -21.18 -13.38 -7.34
C GLY A 167 -19.89 -13.40 -8.14
N GLU A 168 -19.49 -12.24 -8.59
CA GLU A 168 -18.25 -12.03 -9.34
C GLU A 168 -17.01 -12.39 -8.53
N THR A 169 -16.05 -12.99 -9.21
CA THR A 169 -14.71 -13.23 -8.69
C THR A 169 -13.91 -11.92 -8.66
N ARG A 170 -12.80 -11.92 -7.95
CA ARG A 170 -11.86 -10.79 -7.97
C ARG A 170 -11.32 -10.54 -9.37
N ARG A 171 -10.99 -11.58 -10.13
CA ARG A 171 -10.58 -11.48 -11.54
C ARG A 171 -11.61 -10.75 -12.38
N GLN A 172 -12.87 -11.12 -12.31
CA GLN A 172 -13.93 -10.49 -13.08
C GLN A 172 -14.06 -8.98 -12.79
N ARG A 173 -13.93 -8.58 -11.53
CA ARG A 173 -13.97 -7.16 -11.14
C ARG A 173 -12.76 -6.39 -11.67
N LEU A 174 -11.57 -6.98 -11.64
CA LEU A 174 -10.37 -6.35 -12.20
C LEU A 174 -10.42 -6.32 -13.73
N ALA A 175 -10.97 -7.36 -14.38
CA ALA A 175 -11.22 -7.36 -15.82
C ALA A 175 -12.17 -6.22 -16.23
N GLU A 176 -13.25 -6.01 -15.51
CA GLU A 176 -14.17 -4.88 -15.72
C GLU A 176 -13.44 -3.54 -15.57
N PHE A 177 -12.60 -3.41 -14.53
CA PHE A 177 -11.83 -2.20 -14.29
C PHE A 177 -10.91 -1.85 -15.47
N VAL A 178 -10.10 -2.79 -15.98
CA VAL A 178 -9.14 -2.51 -17.06
C VAL A 178 -9.82 -2.30 -18.41
N VAL A 179 -11.00 -2.87 -18.63
CA VAL A 179 -11.83 -2.57 -19.82
C VAL A 179 -12.34 -1.13 -19.78
N ALA A 180 -12.76 -0.66 -18.61
CA ALA A 180 -13.23 0.72 -18.40
C ALA A 180 -12.09 1.74 -18.33
N ASN A 181 -10.86 1.32 -17.98
CA ASN A 181 -9.67 2.15 -17.78
C ASN A 181 -8.46 1.55 -18.52
N PRO A 182 -8.45 1.52 -19.86
CA PRO A 182 -7.46 0.78 -20.66
C PRO A 182 -6.02 1.28 -20.50
N GLU A 183 -5.82 2.52 -20.06
CA GLU A 183 -4.49 3.11 -19.82
C GLU A 183 -3.94 2.77 -18.41
N MET A 184 -4.71 2.04 -17.60
CA MET A 184 -4.36 1.83 -16.19
C MET A 184 -4.25 0.33 -15.87
N PRO A 185 -3.07 -0.28 -16.00
CA PRO A 185 -2.87 -1.68 -15.63
C PRO A 185 -3.01 -1.88 -14.12
N VAL A 186 -3.35 -3.09 -13.72
CA VAL A 186 -3.51 -3.46 -12.31
C VAL A 186 -2.59 -4.64 -11.98
N VAL A 187 -1.85 -4.52 -10.89
CA VAL A 187 -1.07 -5.62 -10.32
C VAL A 187 -1.85 -6.22 -9.15
N GLY A 188 -2.30 -7.46 -9.31
CA GLY A 188 -2.89 -8.26 -8.24
C GLY A 188 -1.77 -8.87 -7.38
N LEU A 189 -1.69 -8.45 -6.11
CA LEU A 189 -0.71 -8.93 -5.15
C LEU A 189 -1.33 -9.95 -4.20
N PRO A 190 -0.96 -11.25 -4.27
CA PRO A 190 -1.35 -12.24 -3.27
C PRO A 190 -0.80 -11.91 -1.88
N GLU A 191 -1.44 -12.41 -0.84
CA GLU A 191 -0.93 -12.27 0.53
C GLU A 191 0.46 -12.89 0.68
N GLY A 192 1.29 -12.32 1.54
CA GLY A 192 2.68 -12.72 1.70
C GLY A 192 3.63 -12.17 0.63
N THR A 193 3.15 -11.29 -0.26
CA THR A 193 3.97 -10.63 -1.29
C THR A 193 4.06 -9.12 -1.11
N ALA A 194 5.06 -8.51 -1.74
CA ALA A 194 5.23 -7.07 -1.81
C ALA A 194 5.92 -6.65 -3.12
N LEU A 195 5.68 -5.42 -3.55
CA LEU A 195 6.52 -4.75 -4.55
C LEU A 195 7.57 -3.90 -3.83
N ARG A 196 8.81 -4.09 -4.20
CA ARG A 196 9.97 -3.31 -3.72
C ARG A 196 10.51 -2.46 -4.86
N VAL A 197 10.50 -1.14 -4.67
CA VAL A 197 11.13 -0.19 -5.61
C VAL A 197 12.36 0.40 -4.94
N ALA A 198 13.51 0.25 -5.58
CA ALA A 198 14.77 0.82 -5.10
C ALA A 198 15.68 1.12 -6.30
N SER A 199 16.38 2.25 -6.27
CA SER A 199 17.38 2.62 -7.28
C SER A 199 16.87 2.56 -8.74
N GLY A 200 15.58 2.82 -8.96
CA GLY A 200 14.96 2.76 -10.28
C GLY A 200 14.52 1.36 -10.73
N GLU A 201 14.74 0.35 -9.91
CA GLU A 201 14.31 -1.03 -10.17
C GLU A 201 13.09 -1.39 -9.33
N MET A 202 12.21 -2.23 -9.89
CA MET A 202 11.09 -2.83 -9.18
C MET A 202 11.22 -4.35 -9.18
N ARG A 203 10.93 -4.98 -8.03
CA ARG A 203 10.93 -6.43 -7.87
C ARG A 203 9.76 -6.90 -7.02
N LEU A 204 9.26 -8.09 -7.30
CA LEU A 204 8.32 -8.81 -6.45
C LEU A 204 9.09 -9.53 -5.33
N LEU A 205 8.60 -9.41 -4.12
CA LEU A 205 9.08 -10.12 -2.93
C LEU A 205 8.00 -11.09 -2.45
N GLY A 206 8.41 -12.23 -1.89
CA GLY A 206 7.50 -13.27 -1.45
C GLY A 206 7.58 -14.53 -2.32
N ALA A 207 6.80 -15.55 -1.98
CA ALA A 207 6.86 -16.86 -2.65
C ALA A 207 5.79 -17.02 -3.75
N GLU A 208 4.71 -16.21 -3.70
CA GLU A 208 3.62 -16.27 -4.66
C GLU A 208 3.90 -15.42 -5.89
N HIS A 209 3.23 -15.73 -7.01
CA HIS A 209 3.29 -14.97 -8.23
C HIS A 209 2.23 -13.86 -8.25
N ALA A 210 2.64 -12.65 -8.61
CA ALA A 210 1.69 -11.57 -8.87
C ALA A 210 1.04 -11.76 -10.24
N LEU A 211 -0.13 -11.16 -10.42
CA LEU A 211 -0.84 -11.12 -11.69
C LEU A 211 -0.87 -9.70 -12.24
N VAL A 212 -0.83 -9.55 -13.55
CA VAL A 212 -1.11 -8.29 -14.22
C VAL A 212 -2.41 -8.40 -15.01
N PHE A 213 -3.22 -7.36 -14.90
CA PHE A 213 -4.45 -7.15 -15.66
C PHE A 213 -4.26 -5.91 -16.52
N ASP A 214 -4.42 -6.04 -17.82
CA ASP A 214 -4.30 -4.97 -18.79
C ASP A 214 -5.24 -5.23 -20.00
N PRO A 215 -5.40 -4.30 -20.96
CA PRO A 215 -6.29 -4.50 -22.11
C PRO A 215 -5.94 -5.72 -22.97
N THR A 216 -4.69 -6.17 -22.96
CA THR A 216 -4.25 -7.35 -23.71
C THR A 216 -4.50 -8.66 -22.99
N SER A 217 -4.66 -8.58 -21.67
CA SER A 217 -4.91 -9.71 -20.77
C SER A 217 -5.89 -9.30 -19.66
N PRO A 218 -7.14 -8.99 -19.99
CA PRO A 218 -8.09 -8.49 -18.99
C PRO A 218 -8.44 -9.55 -17.94
N GLU A 219 -8.37 -10.84 -18.28
CA GLU A 219 -8.55 -11.95 -17.34
C GLU A 219 -7.38 -12.12 -16.35
N GLY A 220 -6.31 -11.38 -16.54
CA GLY A 220 -5.10 -11.44 -15.73
C GLY A 220 -4.21 -12.62 -16.09
N ARG A 221 -2.92 -12.38 -16.12
CA ARG A 221 -1.86 -13.37 -16.32
C ARG A 221 -0.76 -13.19 -15.29
N GLU A 222 0.02 -14.22 -15.04
CA GLU A 222 1.24 -14.08 -14.23
C GLU A 222 2.17 -13.06 -14.88
N ILE A 223 2.74 -12.21 -14.04
CA ILE A 223 3.71 -11.19 -14.45
C ILE A 223 5.13 -11.70 -14.16
N SER A 224 6.00 -11.64 -15.16
CA SER A 224 7.40 -12.02 -14.99
C SER A 224 8.20 -10.96 -14.21
N ALA A 225 9.37 -11.35 -13.70
CA ALA A 225 10.28 -10.42 -13.01
C ALA A 225 10.74 -9.27 -13.92
N GLU A 226 10.95 -9.54 -15.22
CA GLU A 226 11.34 -8.54 -16.22
C GLU A 226 10.24 -7.53 -16.47
N GLU A 227 8.99 -8.00 -16.57
CA GLU A 227 7.82 -7.13 -16.75
C GLU A 227 7.56 -6.29 -15.49
N ILE A 228 7.74 -6.85 -14.28
CA ILE A 228 7.65 -6.08 -13.03
C ILE A 228 8.70 -4.97 -13.03
N ALA A 229 9.94 -5.26 -13.41
CA ALA A 229 11.00 -4.25 -13.51
C ALA A 229 10.63 -3.15 -14.52
N ALA A 230 9.98 -3.49 -15.63
CA ALA A 230 9.55 -2.54 -16.64
C ALA A 230 8.39 -1.63 -16.20
N LEU A 231 7.59 -2.01 -15.20
CA LEU A 231 6.53 -1.17 -14.65
C LEU A 231 7.05 0.03 -13.84
N ALA A 232 8.33 0.02 -13.46
CA ALA A 232 8.93 1.06 -12.61
C ALA A 232 9.28 2.38 -13.35
N VAL A 233 9.10 2.43 -14.65
CA VAL A 233 9.54 3.54 -15.52
C VAL A 233 8.44 4.58 -15.69
#